data_fc530c9cf2402c76e330c32ffe0d4d74
#
_entry.id   fc530c9cf2402c76e330c32ffe0d4d74
#
_cell.length_a   1.000
_cell.length_b   1.000
_cell.length_c   1.000
_cell.angle_alpha   90.00
_cell.angle_beta   90.00
_cell.angle_gamma   90.00
#
_symmetry.space_group_name_H-M   'P 1'
#
loop_
_entity.id
_entity.type
_entity.pdbx_description
1 polymer ?
#
loop_
_entity_poly.entity_id
_entity_poly.type
_entity_poly.pdbx_seq_one_letter_code
_entity_poly.pdbx_strand_id
1 'polypeptide(L)'
;VVRFTTFFHQFTLTFDDKKREKYVEWFGYSASVSPYILEQFEKWAGYKFRPEYIVDQGYHNSMFRVPSRQFLDFIEFQQIEVCALAKELVDIVHSYGKEAMMFLGDHWIGTEPYGKYFAGIGLDAVVGSVGSGVTLRMISDIKGVDYTEGRLLPYFFPDVFCEGGDPIGEARDNWRKARRALLRSPLDRIGYGGYLKLASNWPGFIEEIQNVVTQFREIHENMQGTASYVAPFKVAILNCWGSQRRWMSNQVHHAIWHRETYSAEGVLECLSGMPFEVEFISFDDVRNGIPEEIKVIINVGDAYTAFSGAENWIDEKVLTNIRRFVDQGGGFIGVGEPTAYQYQGRYFQLSDVLGVDREMCFSLSTDKYNEKNDDHFILEDIEGALDFGEGTSRIYAQGGHYQILAMDGEYSQLVVNEYGRGHSVYFAGLPYSPQNCRLLLRAIYYAAGMEQEMKRYYVTNVDTEVTVFQKTGKIAVINNSAQAQHTELYIKGKCAYVLDLKPGEMRWVDDTEDR
;
A
#
# COMPACT_ATOMS: atom_id res chain seq x y z
N VAL A 1 -20.09 12.40 21.42
CA VAL A 1 -19.69 11.32 20.49
C VAL A 1 -19.88 9.97 21.17
N VAL A 2 -20.53 9.04 20.51
CA VAL A 2 -20.55 7.62 20.88
C VAL A 2 -19.59 6.88 19.96
N ARG A 3 -18.59 6.20 20.51
CA ARG A 3 -17.63 5.44 19.72
C ARG A 3 -17.90 3.96 19.86
N PHE A 4 -18.19 3.33 18.74
CA PHE A 4 -18.29 1.88 18.64
C PHE A 4 -16.89 1.29 18.47
N THR A 5 -16.63 0.19 19.14
CA THR A 5 -15.53 -0.70 18.78
C THR A 5 -15.93 -1.45 17.52
N THR A 6 -14.97 -1.86 16.72
CA THR A 6 -15.18 -2.56 15.47
C THR A 6 -16.24 -3.65 15.57
N PHE A 7 -17.21 -3.64 14.67
CA PHE A 7 -18.14 -4.74 14.50
C PHE A 7 -17.43 -5.85 13.72
N PHE A 8 -16.99 -6.86 14.40
CA PHE A 8 -16.40 -8.03 13.77
C PHE A 8 -16.77 -9.29 14.54
N HIS A 9 -16.70 -10.41 13.85
CA HIS A 9 -16.84 -11.71 14.46
C HIS A 9 -15.53 -12.13 15.14
N GLN A 10 -15.60 -13.19 15.89
CA GLN A 10 -14.48 -13.70 16.67
C GLN A 10 -13.28 -14.04 15.76
N PHE A 11 -12.08 -13.75 16.21
CA PHE A 11 -10.84 -14.15 15.60
C PHE A 11 -10.21 -15.33 16.33
N THR A 12 -9.37 -16.09 15.64
CA THR A 12 -8.64 -17.23 16.19
C THR A 12 -7.14 -16.92 16.20
N LEU A 13 -6.49 -17.24 17.31
CA LEU A 13 -5.05 -17.25 17.44
C LEU A 13 -4.54 -18.67 17.28
N THR A 14 -3.66 -18.90 16.33
CA THR A 14 -2.95 -20.17 16.18
C THR A 14 -1.48 -19.99 16.55
N PHE A 15 -0.93 -21.00 17.21
CA PHE A 15 0.47 -21.05 17.61
C PHE A 15 1.12 -22.27 17.00
N ASP A 16 2.40 -22.15 16.60
CA ASP A 16 3.17 -23.28 16.16
C ASP A 16 3.44 -24.25 17.32
N ASP A 17 3.99 -25.43 17.01
CA ASP A 17 4.33 -26.46 17.98
C ASP A 17 5.32 -25.97 19.05
N LYS A 18 6.07 -24.93 18.73
CA LYS A 18 7.03 -24.30 19.65
C LYS A 18 6.42 -23.12 20.40
N LYS A 19 5.12 -22.88 20.25
CA LYS A 19 4.37 -21.76 20.84
C LYS A 19 4.97 -20.39 20.51
N ARG A 20 5.67 -20.26 19.39
CA ARG A 20 6.33 -19.02 18.98
C ARG A 20 5.49 -18.23 18.03
N GLU A 21 4.83 -18.92 17.15
CA GLU A 21 4.14 -18.29 16.07
C GLU A 21 2.68 -18.04 16.38
N LYS A 22 2.29 -17.05 15.82
CA LYS A 22 1.00 -16.49 16.04
C LYS A 22 0.38 -16.25 14.69
N TYR A 23 -0.29 -17.24 14.24
CA TYR A 23 -1.26 -16.98 13.22
C TYR A 23 -2.42 -16.26 13.89
N VAL A 24 -2.47 -14.99 13.65
CA VAL A 24 -3.69 -14.27 13.92
C VAL A 24 -4.52 -14.41 12.67
N GLU A 25 -5.48 -15.31 12.67
CA GLU A 25 -6.40 -15.51 11.56
C GLU A 25 -7.37 -14.35 11.38
N TRP A 26 -6.88 -13.14 11.53
CA TRP A 26 -7.58 -11.90 11.23
C TRP A 26 -7.58 -11.61 9.72
N PHE A 27 -6.82 -12.39 8.97
CA PHE A 27 -6.72 -12.25 7.51
C PHE A 27 -7.94 -12.77 6.77
N GLY A 28 -8.78 -13.54 7.42
CA GLY A 28 -10.00 -14.08 6.88
C GLY A 28 -11.23 -13.46 7.53
N TYR A 29 -12.37 -13.92 7.09
CA TYR A 29 -13.63 -13.66 7.73
C TYR A 29 -13.91 -14.72 8.79
N SER A 30 -14.08 -14.31 10.03
CA SER A 30 -14.61 -15.18 11.05
C SER A 30 -16.05 -15.54 10.68
N ALA A 31 -16.30 -16.82 10.51
CA ALA A 31 -17.59 -17.26 10.06
C ALA A 31 -18.64 -17.11 11.15
N SER A 32 -19.66 -16.33 10.90
CA SER A 32 -20.91 -16.49 11.62
C SER A 32 -21.68 -17.66 11.02
N VAL A 33 -21.60 -18.80 11.70
CA VAL A 33 -22.17 -20.08 11.23
C VAL A 33 -23.31 -20.57 12.12
N SER A 34 -24.03 -19.67 12.77
CA SER A 34 -25.25 -20.05 13.47
C SER A 34 -26.31 -20.57 12.49
N PRO A 35 -27.20 -21.48 12.90
CA PRO A 35 -28.26 -21.96 12.03
C PRO A 35 -29.07 -20.84 11.40
N TYR A 36 -29.31 -19.76 12.15
CA TYR A 36 -30.03 -18.58 11.64
C TYR A 36 -29.25 -17.91 10.48
N ILE A 37 -27.99 -17.62 10.67
CA ILE A 37 -27.16 -16.95 9.65
C ILE A 37 -27.01 -17.83 8.39
N LEU A 38 -26.86 -19.14 8.56
CA LEU A 38 -26.77 -20.05 7.40
C LEU A 38 -28.07 -20.08 6.59
N GLU A 39 -29.23 -20.02 7.28
CA GLU A 39 -30.53 -19.91 6.62
C GLU A 39 -30.69 -18.56 5.88
N GLN A 40 -30.24 -17.44 6.50
CA GLN A 40 -30.29 -16.14 5.83
C GLN A 40 -29.35 -16.08 4.61
N PHE A 41 -28.13 -16.66 4.73
CA PHE A 41 -27.22 -16.77 3.59
C PHE A 41 -27.85 -17.56 2.44
N GLU A 42 -28.47 -18.74 2.71
CA GLU A 42 -29.13 -19.53 1.68
C GLU A 42 -30.25 -18.74 0.99
N LYS A 43 -31.06 -18.00 1.74
CA LYS A 43 -32.10 -17.14 1.17
C LYS A 43 -31.54 -16.03 0.29
N TRP A 44 -30.44 -15.43 0.70
CA TRP A 44 -29.80 -14.33 -0.02
C TRP A 44 -29.03 -14.82 -1.24
N ALA A 45 -28.19 -15.85 -1.09
CA ALA A 45 -27.28 -16.35 -2.12
C ALA A 45 -27.98 -17.28 -3.14
N GLY A 46 -29.12 -17.90 -2.74
CA GLY A 46 -29.83 -18.89 -3.56
C GLY A 46 -29.20 -20.30 -3.55
N TYR A 47 -28.21 -20.53 -2.68
CA TYR A 47 -27.58 -21.83 -2.50
C TYR A 47 -27.11 -22.02 -1.05
N LYS A 48 -26.90 -23.28 -0.66
CA LYS A 48 -26.45 -23.62 0.69
C LYS A 48 -25.00 -23.29 0.92
N PHE A 49 -24.73 -22.68 2.06
CA PHE A 49 -23.38 -22.49 2.55
C PHE A 49 -22.67 -23.84 2.77
N ARG A 50 -21.37 -23.87 2.46
CA ARG A 50 -20.48 -25.01 2.73
C ARG A 50 -19.24 -24.54 3.44
N PRO A 51 -18.67 -25.33 4.38
CA PRO A 51 -17.44 -24.99 5.07
C PRO A 51 -16.26 -24.65 4.14
N GLU A 52 -16.20 -25.32 2.98
CA GLU A 52 -15.14 -25.15 1.98
C GLU A 52 -15.10 -23.73 1.39
N TYR A 53 -16.19 -22.96 1.50
CA TYR A 53 -16.22 -21.58 1.02
C TYR A 53 -15.37 -20.64 1.86
N ILE A 54 -15.15 -20.96 3.15
CA ILE A 54 -14.35 -20.15 4.08
C ILE A 54 -13.13 -20.88 4.61
N VAL A 55 -13.13 -22.21 4.56
CA VAL A 55 -12.02 -23.05 5.01
C VAL A 55 -11.59 -23.93 3.85
N ASP A 56 -10.36 -23.78 3.41
CA ASP A 56 -9.77 -24.58 2.35
C ASP A 56 -8.48 -25.23 2.83
N GLN A 57 -8.32 -26.55 2.61
CA GLN A 57 -7.14 -27.31 3.04
C GLN A 57 -6.77 -27.13 4.51
N GLY A 58 -7.77 -26.92 5.38
CA GLY A 58 -7.57 -26.68 6.80
C GLY A 58 -7.18 -25.25 7.17
N TYR A 59 -7.16 -24.33 6.20
CA TYR A 59 -6.92 -22.92 6.44
C TYR A 59 -8.16 -22.09 6.11
N HIS A 60 -8.37 -21.03 6.88
CA HIS A 60 -9.38 -20.03 6.50
C HIS A 60 -8.97 -19.32 5.20
N ASN A 61 -9.95 -18.98 4.38
CA ASN A 61 -9.72 -18.05 3.29
C ASN A 61 -9.29 -16.70 3.88
N SER A 62 -8.12 -16.25 3.45
CA SER A 62 -7.49 -15.03 3.93
C SER A 62 -7.24 -14.07 2.78
N MET A 63 -6.77 -12.87 3.09
CA MET A 63 -6.37 -11.93 2.07
C MET A 63 -5.19 -12.41 1.20
N PHE A 64 -4.44 -13.41 1.65
CA PHE A 64 -3.35 -14.00 0.86
C PHE A 64 -3.85 -14.96 -0.22
N ARG A 65 -5.04 -15.51 -0.06
CA ARG A 65 -5.60 -16.49 -0.99
C ARG A 65 -6.45 -15.80 -2.04
N VAL A 66 -6.40 -16.32 -3.25
CA VAL A 66 -7.33 -15.89 -4.29
C VAL A 66 -8.75 -16.23 -3.83
N PRO A 67 -9.64 -15.23 -3.68
CA PRO A 67 -10.98 -15.48 -3.19
C PRO A 67 -11.81 -16.24 -4.24
N SER A 68 -12.46 -17.31 -3.79
CA SER A 68 -13.48 -17.96 -4.61
C SER A 68 -14.73 -17.09 -4.76
N ARG A 69 -15.55 -17.34 -5.79
CA ARG A 69 -16.82 -16.64 -5.95
C ARG A 69 -17.70 -16.79 -4.71
N GLN A 70 -17.78 -18.00 -4.16
CA GLN A 70 -18.57 -18.29 -2.97
C GLN A 70 -18.05 -17.57 -1.74
N PHE A 71 -16.73 -17.40 -1.62
CA PHE A 71 -16.16 -16.61 -0.53
C PHE A 71 -16.47 -15.12 -0.69
N LEU A 72 -16.43 -14.58 -1.90
CA LEU A 72 -16.85 -13.21 -2.16
C LEU A 72 -18.34 -12.99 -1.87
N ASP A 73 -19.20 -13.93 -2.23
CA ASP A 73 -20.62 -13.90 -1.88
C ASP A 73 -20.81 -13.92 -0.36
N PHE A 74 -20.04 -14.72 0.37
CA PHE A 74 -20.08 -14.76 1.82
C PHE A 74 -19.62 -13.42 2.45
N ILE A 75 -18.56 -12.81 1.93
CA ILE A 75 -18.10 -11.48 2.34
C ILE A 75 -19.19 -10.43 2.10
N GLU A 76 -19.79 -10.41 0.92
CA GLU A 76 -20.87 -9.49 0.60
C GLU A 76 -22.08 -9.64 1.53
N PHE A 77 -22.48 -10.88 1.78
CA PHE A 77 -23.54 -11.18 2.76
C PHE A 77 -23.20 -10.67 4.16
N GLN A 78 -21.97 -10.88 4.64
CA GLN A 78 -21.51 -10.37 5.93
C GLN A 78 -21.55 -8.84 5.98
N GLN A 79 -21.16 -8.17 4.91
CA GLN A 79 -21.25 -6.70 4.84
C GLN A 79 -22.69 -6.20 4.95
N ILE A 80 -23.61 -6.86 4.26
CA ILE A 80 -25.05 -6.51 4.34
C ILE A 80 -25.57 -6.61 5.77
N GLU A 81 -25.34 -7.75 6.43
CA GLU A 81 -25.84 -8.02 7.77
C GLU A 81 -25.19 -7.08 8.82
N VAL A 82 -23.87 -6.93 8.77
CA VAL A 82 -23.15 -6.11 9.75
C VAL A 82 -23.43 -4.62 9.55
N CYS A 83 -23.48 -4.14 8.31
CA CYS A 83 -23.80 -2.74 8.04
C CYS A 83 -25.25 -2.40 8.43
N ALA A 84 -26.20 -3.32 8.24
CA ALA A 84 -27.58 -3.12 8.69
C ALA A 84 -27.66 -2.99 10.23
N LEU A 85 -27.00 -3.89 10.96
CA LEU A 85 -26.91 -3.82 12.42
C LEU A 85 -26.21 -2.53 12.90
N ALA A 86 -25.10 -2.17 12.26
CA ALA A 86 -24.38 -0.94 12.60
C ALA A 86 -25.26 0.29 12.37
N LYS A 87 -26.03 0.32 11.28
CA LYS A 87 -26.97 1.40 11.00
C LYS A 87 -28.02 1.56 12.08
N GLU A 88 -28.65 0.48 12.54
CA GLU A 88 -29.64 0.55 13.63
C GLU A 88 -29.04 1.22 14.88
N LEU A 89 -27.80 0.88 15.24
CA LEU A 89 -27.13 1.45 16.39
C LEU A 89 -26.76 2.92 16.17
N VAL A 90 -26.33 3.29 14.98
CA VAL A 90 -26.04 4.68 14.61
C VAL A 90 -27.31 5.52 14.65
N ASP A 91 -28.43 5.02 14.12
CA ASP A 91 -29.72 5.72 14.16
C ASP A 91 -30.18 5.98 15.61
N ILE A 92 -29.95 5.04 16.53
CA ILE A 92 -30.20 5.25 17.97
C ILE A 92 -29.34 6.39 18.51
N VAL A 93 -28.03 6.41 18.20
CA VAL A 93 -27.11 7.48 18.65
C VAL A 93 -27.60 8.85 18.13
N HIS A 94 -27.97 8.92 16.87
CA HIS A 94 -28.47 10.15 16.25
C HIS A 94 -29.79 10.60 16.85
N SER A 95 -30.67 9.67 17.25
CA SER A 95 -31.94 10.03 17.91
C SER A 95 -31.74 10.78 19.24
N TYR A 96 -30.57 10.63 19.87
CA TYR A 96 -30.15 11.38 21.06
C TYR A 96 -29.35 12.65 20.74
N GLY A 97 -29.27 13.06 19.49
CA GLY A 97 -28.47 14.23 19.04
C GLY A 97 -26.97 14.07 19.29
N LYS A 98 -26.45 12.85 19.18
CA LYS A 98 -25.03 12.53 19.38
C LYS A 98 -24.41 12.07 18.06
N GLU A 99 -23.12 12.34 17.89
CA GLU A 99 -22.32 11.81 16.81
C GLU A 99 -21.96 10.35 17.07
N ALA A 100 -21.96 9.55 16.01
CA ALA A 100 -21.57 8.16 15.98
C ALA A 100 -20.21 8.01 15.29
N MET A 101 -19.25 7.43 15.99
CA MET A 101 -17.90 7.15 15.48
C MET A 101 -17.63 5.65 15.54
N MET A 102 -16.99 5.09 14.52
CA MET A 102 -16.54 3.70 14.53
C MET A 102 -15.01 3.64 14.61
N PHE A 103 -14.50 2.82 15.52
CA PHE A 103 -13.10 2.42 15.55
C PHE A 103 -12.93 1.19 14.64
N LEU A 104 -12.21 1.36 13.55
CA LEU A 104 -12.03 0.31 12.55
C LEU A 104 -10.93 -0.69 12.94
N GLY A 105 -10.03 -0.33 13.86
CA GLY A 105 -8.95 -1.22 14.27
C GLY A 105 -8.04 -1.64 13.11
N ASP A 106 -7.58 -2.87 13.16
CA ASP A 106 -6.70 -3.46 12.15
C ASP A 106 -7.47 -4.36 11.17
N HIS A 107 -8.78 -4.48 11.30
CA HIS A 107 -9.64 -5.31 10.45
C HIS A 107 -11.07 -4.75 10.42
N TRP A 108 -11.76 -4.95 9.31
CA TRP A 108 -13.02 -4.29 8.99
C TRP A 108 -14.14 -5.25 8.59
N ILE A 109 -14.04 -6.49 9.04
CA ILE A 109 -14.95 -7.57 8.64
C ILE A 109 -16.41 -7.13 8.79
N GLY A 110 -17.13 -7.11 7.68
CA GLY A 110 -18.51 -6.67 7.59
C GLY A 110 -18.69 -5.14 7.54
N THR A 111 -17.65 -4.37 7.81
CA THR A 111 -17.66 -2.90 7.72
C THR A 111 -16.55 -2.38 6.82
N GLU A 112 -16.29 -3.06 5.71
CA GLU A 112 -15.29 -2.65 4.72
C GLU A 112 -15.57 -1.23 4.22
N PRO A 113 -14.74 -0.25 4.58
CA PRO A 113 -15.06 1.16 4.35
C PRO A 113 -15.03 1.56 2.87
N TYR A 114 -14.44 0.73 2.03
CA TYR A 114 -14.43 0.93 0.58
C TYR A 114 -15.50 0.12 -0.15
N GLY A 115 -16.29 -0.65 0.60
CA GLY A 115 -17.40 -1.41 0.09
C GLY A 115 -18.66 -0.55 -0.12
N LYS A 116 -19.54 -1.02 -0.98
CA LYS A 116 -20.77 -0.31 -1.38
C LYS A 116 -21.79 -0.10 -0.26
N TYR A 117 -21.68 -0.82 0.86
CA TYR A 117 -22.64 -0.76 1.97
C TYR A 117 -22.24 0.22 3.08
N PHE A 118 -20.94 0.56 3.17
CA PHE A 118 -20.39 1.32 4.31
C PHE A 118 -21.03 2.71 4.48
N ALA A 119 -21.14 3.47 3.41
CA ALA A 119 -21.72 4.81 3.46
C ALA A 119 -23.19 4.80 3.98
N GLY A 120 -23.92 3.70 3.77
CA GLY A 120 -25.29 3.52 4.25
C GLY A 120 -25.42 3.36 5.76
N ILE A 121 -24.33 3.12 6.48
CA ILE A 121 -24.33 3.07 7.96
C ILE A 121 -24.64 4.46 8.54
N GLY A 122 -24.17 5.54 7.88
CA GLY A 122 -24.42 6.91 8.33
C GLY A 122 -23.51 7.35 9.48
N LEU A 123 -22.29 6.83 9.58
CA LEU A 123 -21.31 7.26 10.57
C LEU A 123 -20.88 8.71 10.33
N ASP A 124 -20.75 9.49 11.41
CA ASP A 124 -20.16 10.84 11.35
C ASP A 124 -18.64 10.77 11.24
N ALA A 125 -18.01 9.75 11.85
CA ALA A 125 -16.56 9.64 11.86
C ALA A 125 -16.06 8.21 11.92
N VAL A 126 -14.81 8.05 11.48
CA VAL A 126 -14.04 6.83 11.69
C VAL A 126 -12.72 7.13 12.36
N VAL A 127 -12.22 6.18 13.13
CA VAL A 127 -10.90 6.26 13.76
C VAL A 127 -10.15 4.95 13.55
N GLY A 128 -8.87 5.03 13.22
CA GLY A 128 -8.02 3.85 13.04
C GLY A 128 -6.62 4.03 13.57
N SER A 129 -5.88 2.93 13.67
CA SER A 129 -4.49 2.94 14.11
C SER A 129 -3.59 3.42 12.98
N VAL A 130 -2.63 4.30 13.31
CA VAL A 130 -1.65 4.86 12.38
C VAL A 130 -0.26 4.56 12.91
N GLY A 131 0.48 3.72 12.22
CA GLY A 131 1.86 3.38 12.50
C GLY A 131 2.77 3.50 11.27
N SER A 132 2.17 3.79 10.10
CA SER A 132 2.87 3.90 8.83
C SER A 132 2.08 4.78 7.86
N GLY A 133 2.64 5.03 6.68
CA GLY A 133 1.93 5.72 5.61
C GLY A 133 0.76 4.90 5.07
N VAL A 134 0.94 3.60 4.94
CA VAL A 134 -0.12 2.67 4.50
C VAL A 134 -1.31 2.71 5.46
N THR A 135 -1.07 2.56 6.76
CA THR A 135 -2.15 2.57 7.76
C THR A 135 -2.84 3.94 7.85
N LEU A 136 -2.12 5.03 7.62
CA LEU A 136 -2.72 6.35 7.51
C LEU A 136 -3.66 6.43 6.30
N ARG A 137 -3.20 6.01 5.11
CA ARG A 137 -4.01 6.03 3.89
C ARG A 137 -5.25 5.15 3.99
N MET A 138 -5.16 4.01 4.70
CA MET A 138 -6.32 3.15 5.00
C MET A 138 -7.46 3.92 5.67
N ILE A 139 -7.17 4.95 6.44
CA ILE A 139 -8.19 5.76 7.13
C ILE A 139 -8.51 7.03 6.37
N SER A 140 -7.50 7.77 5.92
CA SER A 140 -7.70 9.07 5.27
C SER A 140 -8.41 8.98 3.91
N ASP A 141 -8.32 7.85 3.22
CA ASP A 141 -8.99 7.64 1.93
C ASP A 141 -10.46 7.20 2.06
N ILE A 142 -10.97 6.97 3.30
CA ILE A 142 -12.37 6.61 3.54
C ILE A 142 -13.28 7.79 3.19
N LYS A 143 -14.36 7.50 2.46
CA LYS A 143 -15.37 8.48 2.05
C LYS A 143 -16.70 8.19 2.77
N GLY A 144 -17.58 9.19 2.79
CA GLY A 144 -18.92 9.05 3.37
C GLY A 144 -18.95 9.19 4.90
N VAL A 145 -17.95 9.86 5.47
CA VAL A 145 -17.92 10.32 6.87
C VAL A 145 -17.54 11.80 6.89
N ASP A 146 -17.92 12.51 7.95
CA ASP A 146 -17.67 13.94 8.09
C ASP A 146 -16.20 14.22 8.43
N TYR A 147 -15.58 13.33 9.24
CA TYR A 147 -14.15 13.45 9.57
C TYR A 147 -13.49 12.10 9.88
N THR A 148 -12.17 12.10 9.73
CA THR A 148 -11.28 10.95 9.98
C THR A 148 -10.34 11.25 11.14
N GLU A 149 -10.07 10.24 11.98
CA GLU A 149 -9.17 10.34 13.12
C GLU A 149 -8.11 9.23 13.08
N GLY A 150 -6.85 9.62 13.23
CA GLY A 150 -5.72 8.71 13.38
C GLY A 150 -5.31 8.55 14.84
N ARG A 151 -5.14 7.32 15.29
CA ARG A 151 -4.47 7.00 16.53
C ARG A 151 -3.02 6.68 16.21
N LEU A 152 -2.11 7.62 16.47
CA LEU A 152 -0.69 7.30 16.39
C LEU A 152 -0.38 6.24 17.44
N LEU A 153 0.02 5.09 16.95
CA LEU A 153 0.15 3.91 17.77
C LEU A 153 1.50 3.24 17.44
N PRO A 154 2.60 3.66 18.09
CA PRO A 154 3.72 2.75 18.23
C PRO A 154 3.21 1.51 18.94
N TYR A 155 3.81 0.37 18.71
CA TYR A 155 3.36 -0.89 19.28
C TYR A 155 3.27 -0.76 20.80
N PHE A 156 2.06 -0.78 21.34
CA PHE A 156 1.70 -0.13 22.61
C PHE A 156 1.69 -1.07 23.82
N PHE A 157 1.97 -2.33 23.60
CA PHE A 157 1.98 -3.30 24.70
C PHE A 157 3.34 -3.33 25.42
N PRO A 158 3.45 -4.10 26.49
CA PRO A 158 4.69 -4.23 27.24
C PRO A 158 5.94 -4.54 26.42
N ASP A 159 5.73 -4.96 25.17
CA ASP A 159 6.81 -5.30 24.22
C ASP A 159 7.71 -4.13 23.87
N VAL A 160 7.18 -2.90 23.89
CA VAL A 160 7.93 -1.68 23.56
C VAL A 160 8.13 -0.79 24.78
N PHE A 161 7.12 -0.68 25.65
CA PHE A 161 7.18 0.09 26.90
C PHE A 161 7.74 -0.77 28.05
N CYS A 162 8.91 -1.35 27.86
CA CYS A 162 9.60 -2.22 28.81
C CYS A 162 11.08 -1.88 28.88
N GLU A 163 11.80 -2.47 29.85
CA GLU A 163 13.25 -2.33 29.94
C GLU A 163 13.92 -2.86 28.67
N GLY A 164 14.74 -2.04 28.03
CA GLY A 164 15.38 -2.36 26.74
C GLY A 164 14.54 -2.05 25.50
N GLY A 165 13.27 -1.63 25.64
CA GLY A 165 12.44 -1.17 24.53
C GLY A 165 12.73 0.29 24.17
N ASP A 166 12.36 0.68 22.94
CA ASP A 166 12.54 2.05 22.43
C ASP A 166 11.23 2.63 21.86
N PRO A 167 10.27 2.98 22.72
CA PRO A 167 9.01 3.57 22.26
C PRO A 167 9.18 4.94 21.59
N ILE A 168 10.26 5.66 21.89
CA ILE A 168 10.53 6.97 21.30
C ILE A 168 11.03 6.81 19.87
N GLY A 169 11.99 5.91 19.65
CA GLY A 169 12.50 5.60 18.32
C GLY A 169 11.39 5.06 17.42
N GLU A 170 10.56 4.15 17.92
CA GLU A 170 9.43 3.62 17.17
C GLU A 170 8.40 4.70 16.82
N ALA A 171 8.03 5.57 17.76
CA ALA A 171 7.13 6.69 17.48
C ALA A 171 7.67 7.63 16.39
N ARG A 172 8.99 7.90 16.40
CA ARG A 172 9.66 8.70 15.37
C ARG A 172 9.63 8.04 14.00
N ASP A 173 9.90 6.73 13.95
CA ASP A 173 9.87 5.97 12.71
C ASP A 173 8.47 5.91 12.13
N ASN A 174 7.47 5.62 12.97
CA ASN A 174 6.08 5.61 12.57
C ASN A 174 5.63 6.98 12.05
N TRP A 175 6.01 8.06 12.73
CA TRP A 175 5.65 9.41 12.30
C TRP A 175 6.33 9.80 11.00
N ARG A 176 7.61 9.47 10.80
CA ARG A 176 8.32 9.74 9.54
C ARG A 176 7.61 9.12 8.34
N LYS A 177 7.09 7.91 8.47
CA LYS A 177 6.30 7.23 7.43
C LYS A 177 4.91 7.86 7.30
N ALA A 178 4.19 8.00 8.40
CA ALA A 178 2.81 8.49 8.40
C ALA A 178 2.69 9.91 7.85
N ARG A 179 3.59 10.85 8.19
CA ARG A 179 3.51 12.24 7.73
C ARG A 179 3.67 12.39 6.21
N ARG A 180 4.41 11.47 5.54
CA ARG A 180 4.50 11.43 4.07
C ARG A 180 3.12 11.27 3.46
N ALA A 181 2.38 10.30 3.97
CA ALA A 181 1.01 10.02 3.55
C ALA A 181 0.05 11.14 3.96
N LEU A 182 0.21 11.72 5.16
CA LEU A 182 -0.60 12.84 5.65
C LEU A 182 -0.52 14.07 4.72
N LEU A 183 0.66 14.38 4.20
CA LEU A 183 0.86 15.46 3.25
C LEU A 183 0.14 15.22 1.90
N ARG A 184 -0.22 13.97 1.59
CA ARG A 184 -0.96 13.60 0.36
C ARG A 184 -2.45 13.41 0.60
N SER A 185 -2.82 12.79 1.72
CA SER A 185 -4.20 12.51 2.10
C SER A 185 -4.36 12.79 3.59
N PRO A 186 -4.77 13.99 3.96
CA PRO A 186 -4.78 14.42 5.35
C PRO A 186 -5.87 13.70 6.15
N LEU A 187 -5.56 13.41 7.42
CA LEU A 187 -6.55 13.13 8.45
C LEU A 187 -7.02 14.43 9.07
N ASP A 188 -8.26 14.48 9.55
CA ASP A 188 -8.80 15.66 10.24
C ASP A 188 -8.29 15.77 11.67
N ARG A 189 -8.02 14.63 12.33
CA ARG A 189 -7.55 14.56 13.71
C ARG A 189 -6.46 13.50 13.88
N ILE A 190 -5.56 13.75 14.82
CA ILE A 190 -4.56 12.77 15.25
C ILE A 190 -4.34 12.88 16.76
N GLY A 191 -4.04 11.74 17.39
CA GLY A 191 -3.68 11.67 18.79
C GLY A 191 -2.97 10.37 19.16
N TYR A 192 -2.43 10.30 20.37
CA TYR A 192 -1.85 9.06 20.88
C TYR A 192 -2.95 8.04 21.20
N GLY A 193 -2.80 6.83 20.70
CA GLY A 193 -3.80 5.78 20.79
C GLY A 193 -3.60 4.73 21.87
N GLY A 194 -2.47 4.76 22.59
CA GLY A 194 -2.09 3.73 23.55
C GLY A 194 -2.51 4.02 24.99
N TYR A 195 -1.97 3.22 25.93
CA TYR A 195 -2.25 3.35 27.37
C TYR A 195 -1.43 4.49 27.99
N LEU A 196 -2.11 5.55 28.42
CA LEU A 196 -1.48 6.72 29.05
C LEU A 196 -0.62 6.37 30.27
N LYS A 197 -1.06 5.35 31.07
CA LYS A 197 -0.30 4.89 32.23
C LYS A 197 1.07 4.31 31.86
N LEU A 198 1.18 3.62 30.72
CA LEU A 198 2.48 3.15 30.22
C LEU A 198 3.31 4.33 29.72
N ALA A 199 2.72 5.16 28.88
CA ALA A 199 3.38 6.31 28.29
C ALA A 199 3.91 7.30 29.35
N SER A 200 3.19 7.50 30.47
CA SER A 200 3.59 8.43 31.53
C SER A 200 4.90 8.06 32.23
N ASN A 201 5.34 6.82 32.13
CA ASN A 201 6.65 6.39 32.65
C ASN A 201 7.82 6.74 31.71
N TRP A 202 7.53 7.32 30.54
CA TRP A 202 8.48 7.65 29.48
C TRP A 202 8.35 9.13 29.11
N PRO A 203 8.93 10.08 29.88
CA PRO A 203 8.75 11.51 29.63
C PRO A 203 9.16 11.92 28.21
N GLY A 204 10.27 11.41 27.68
CA GLY A 204 10.70 11.68 26.29
C GLY A 204 9.72 11.20 25.21
N PHE A 205 8.93 10.16 25.49
CA PHE A 205 7.87 9.74 24.60
C PHE A 205 6.71 10.76 24.55
N ILE A 206 6.34 11.34 25.70
CA ILE A 206 5.32 12.39 25.74
C ILE A 206 5.78 13.64 24.97
N GLU A 207 7.06 14.01 25.10
CA GLU A 207 7.64 15.11 24.32
C GLU A 207 7.59 14.82 22.81
N GLU A 208 7.88 13.57 22.40
CA GLU A 208 7.78 13.18 20.99
C GLU A 208 6.34 13.26 20.46
N ILE A 209 5.35 12.83 21.24
CA ILE A 209 3.94 12.99 20.87
C ILE A 209 3.56 14.47 20.73
N GLN A 210 4.09 15.35 21.58
CA GLN A 210 3.89 16.80 21.44
C GLN A 210 4.50 17.35 20.14
N ASN A 211 5.69 16.87 19.74
CA ASN A 211 6.31 17.21 18.46
C ASN A 211 5.45 16.76 17.27
N VAL A 212 4.93 15.53 17.32
CA VAL A 212 4.01 14.99 16.30
C VAL A 212 2.78 15.88 16.16
N VAL A 213 2.14 16.25 17.27
CA VAL A 213 0.94 17.12 17.26
C VAL A 213 1.26 18.51 16.73
N THR A 214 2.46 19.05 17.03
CA THR A 214 2.89 20.35 16.50
C THR A 214 3.06 20.29 14.99
N GLN A 215 3.78 19.31 14.47
CA GLN A 215 3.94 19.11 13.02
C GLN A 215 2.60 18.87 12.32
N PHE A 216 1.69 18.12 12.94
CA PHE A 216 0.36 17.90 12.40
C PHE A 216 -0.42 19.21 12.21
N ARG A 217 -0.36 20.11 13.22
CA ARG A 217 -0.97 21.45 13.12
C ARG A 217 -0.32 22.30 12.03
N GLU A 218 1.00 22.30 11.95
CA GLU A 218 1.74 23.02 10.90
C GLU A 218 1.33 22.56 9.50
N ILE A 219 1.12 21.24 9.31
CA ILE A 219 0.62 20.70 8.05
C ILE A 219 -0.75 21.31 7.72
N HIS A 220 -1.70 21.27 8.65
CA HIS A 220 -3.04 21.81 8.42
C HIS A 220 -3.04 23.32 8.20
N GLU A 221 -2.22 24.07 8.93
CA GLU A 221 -2.06 25.53 8.78
C GLU A 221 -1.51 25.91 7.41
N ASN A 222 -0.57 25.15 6.86
CA ASN A 222 0.05 25.45 5.58
C ASN A 222 -0.78 24.94 4.39
N MET A 223 -1.44 23.78 4.50
CA MET A 223 -2.29 23.25 3.43
C MET A 223 -3.64 23.96 3.31
N GLN A 224 -4.19 24.51 4.40
CA GLN A 224 -5.46 25.25 4.44
C GLN A 224 -6.63 24.48 3.77
N GLY A 225 -6.73 23.19 3.98
CA GLY A 225 -7.75 22.33 3.36
C GLY A 225 -7.59 22.10 1.85
N THR A 226 -6.45 22.49 1.26
CA THR A 226 -6.20 22.26 -0.17
C THR A 226 -5.49 20.93 -0.39
N ALA A 227 -5.74 20.30 -1.55
CA ALA A 227 -5.00 19.10 -1.95
C ALA A 227 -3.58 19.45 -2.41
N SER A 228 -2.65 18.54 -2.16
CA SER A 228 -1.30 18.62 -2.72
C SER A 228 -1.31 18.35 -4.23
N TYR A 229 -0.26 18.82 -4.91
CA TYR A 229 -0.01 18.50 -6.32
C TYR A 229 0.07 16.98 -6.51
N VAL A 230 -0.57 16.48 -7.56
CA VAL A 230 -0.44 15.11 -8.06
C VAL A 230 -0.05 15.15 -9.54
N ALA A 231 0.68 14.14 -9.99
CA ALA A 231 1.02 13.97 -11.39
C ALA A 231 -0.26 13.82 -12.25
N PRO A 232 -0.25 14.26 -13.53
CA PRO A 232 -1.44 14.30 -14.36
C PRO A 232 -1.85 12.94 -14.93
N PHE A 233 -1.63 11.87 -14.15
CA PHE A 233 -2.03 10.50 -14.50
C PHE A 233 -2.24 9.67 -13.23
N LYS A 234 -3.00 8.58 -13.36
CA LYS A 234 -3.27 7.65 -12.26
C LYS A 234 -2.40 6.41 -12.34
N VAL A 235 -2.08 5.88 -11.16
CA VAL A 235 -1.39 4.60 -10.97
C VAL A 235 -2.37 3.61 -10.37
N ALA A 236 -2.43 2.39 -10.91
CA ALA A 236 -3.28 1.34 -10.38
C ALA A 236 -2.46 0.21 -9.73
N ILE A 237 -2.91 -0.25 -8.57
CA ILE A 237 -2.49 -1.51 -7.96
C ILE A 237 -3.47 -2.60 -8.41
N LEU A 238 -2.95 -3.64 -9.07
CA LEU A 238 -3.73 -4.79 -9.52
C LEU A 238 -3.56 -5.95 -8.55
N ASN A 239 -4.66 -6.39 -7.93
CA ASN A 239 -4.71 -7.61 -7.14
C ASN A 239 -6.14 -8.23 -7.18
N CYS A 240 -6.37 -9.34 -6.49
CA CYS A 240 -7.68 -9.98 -6.49
C CYS A 240 -8.76 -9.21 -5.73
N TRP A 241 -8.38 -8.34 -4.80
CA TRP A 241 -9.33 -7.62 -3.95
C TRP A 241 -9.79 -6.29 -4.56
N GLY A 242 -8.96 -5.68 -5.41
CA GLY A 242 -9.23 -4.38 -6.00
C GLY A 242 -9.58 -3.32 -4.95
N SER A 243 -10.59 -2.51 -5.25
CA SER A 243 -11.02 -1.41 -4.38
C SER A 243 -11.60 -1.86 -3.03
N GLN A 244 -11.98 -3.13 -2.89
CA GLN A 244 -12.55 -3.65 -1.65
C GLN A 244 -11.57 -3.57 -0.47
N ARG A 245 -10.28 -3.72 -0.74
CA ARG A 245 -9.21 -3.71 0.28
C ARG A 245 -8.07 -2.76 -0.13
N ARG A 246 -8.38 -1.48 -0.20
CA ARG A 246 -7.40 -0.44 -0.53
C ARG A 246 -6.35 -0.32 0.57
N TRP A 247 -5.08 -0.13 0.17
CA TRP A 247 -3.94 0.04 1.06
C TRP A 247 -3.66 -1.12 2.02
N MET A 248 -4.31 -2.26 1.83
CA MET A 248 -4.20 -3.39 2.72
C MET A 248 -3.24 -4.43 2.16
N SER A 249 -2.07 -4.59 2.77
CA SER A 249 -1.14 -5.68 2.52
C SER A 249 -1.34 -6.83 3.52
N ASN A 250 -1.78 -6.49 4.73
CA ASN A 250 -2.21 -7.42 5.77
C ASN A 250 -3.32 -6.77 6.59
N GLN A 251 -4.09 -7.56 7.32
CA GLN A 251 -5.15 -7.06 8.19
C GLN A 251 -4.68 -6.76 9.60
N VAL A 252 -3.48 -7.17 9.94
CA VAL A 252 -2.94 -7.01 11.28
C VAL A 252 -1.59 -6.34 11.19
N HIS A 253 -1.50 -5.23 11.87
CA HIS A 253 -0.30 -4.42 11.95
C HIS A 253 0.97 -5.19 12.37
N HIS A 254 0.79 -6.35 12.99
CA HIS A 254 1.87 -7.20 13.49
C HIS A 254 2.28 -8.33 12.55
N ALA A 255 1.65 -8.46 11.39
CA ALA A 255 1.91 -9.56 10.46
C ALA A 255 2.81 -9.16 9.28
N ILE A 256 3.54 -8.08 9.41
CA ILE A 256 4.49 -7.59 8.40
C ILE A 256 5.67 -8.54 8.15
N TRP A 257 5.89 -9.50 9.04
CA TRP A 257 6.89 -10.55 8.83
C TRP A 257 6.41 -11.66 7.89
N HIS A 258 5.17 -11.65 7.44
CA HIS A 258 4.73 -12.56 6.40
C HIS A 258 5.45 -12.24 5.11
N ARG A 259 6.20 -13.21 4.63
CA ARG A 259 7.00 -13.06 3.42
C ARG A 259 6.15 -12.67 2.22
N GLU A 260 4.97 -13.26 2.11
CA GLU A 260 4.02 -13.06 1.01
C GLU A 260 3.52 -11.61 0.88
N THR A 261 3.64 -10.82 1.95
CA THR A 261 3.25 -9.40 1.92
C THR A 261 4.41 -8.43 1.81
N TYR A 262 5.64 -8.92 1.93
CA TYR A 262 6.80 -8.05 2.10
C TYR A 262 6.97 -7.01 0.99
N SER A 263 6.97 -7.45 -0.26
CA SER A 263 7.06 -6.53 -1.41
C SER A 263 5.78 -5.71 -1.60
N ALA A 264 4.60 -6.29 -1.32
CA ALA A 264 3.34 -5.56 -1.38
C ALA A 264 3.31 -4.41 -0.35
N GLU A 265 3.73 -4.66 0.89
CA GLU A 265 3.86 -3.65 1.93
C GLU A 265 4.86 -2.56 1.51
N GLY A 266 6.02 -2.95 0.98
CA GLY A 266 7.05 -2.02 0.52
C GLY A 266 6.55 -1.09 -0.58
N VAL A 267 5.88 -1.62 -1.60
CA VAL A 267 5.29 -0.83 -2.70
C VAL A 267 4.22 0.12 -2.18
N LEU A 268 3.29 -0.37 -1.35
CA LEU A 268 2.22 0.46 -0.80
C LEU A 268 2.77 1.57 0.11
N GLU A 269 3.76 1.25 0.96
CA GLU A 269 4.40 2.25 1.81
C GLU A 269 5.12 3.33 0.98
N CYS A 270 5.82 2.95 -0.08
CA CYS A 270 6.42 3.91 -1.01
C CYS A 270 5.34 4.81 -1.64
N LEU A 271 4.28 4.21 -2.20
CA LEU A 271 3.20 4.95 -2.87
C LEU A 271 2.43 5.89 -1.95
N SER A 272 2.34 5.57 -0.65
CA SER A 272 1.55 6.35 0.30
C SER A 272 1.91 7.83 0.35
N GLY A 273 3.19 8.16 0.16
CA GLY A 273 3.72 9.53 0.14
C GLY A 273 4.00 10.10 -1.25
N MET A 274 3.80 9.34 -2.32
CA MET A 274 4.11 9.78 -3.68
C MET A 274 3.04 10.70 -4.29
N PRO A 275 3.41 11.54 -5.28
CA PRO A 275 2.50 12.49 -5.89
C PRO A 275 1.58 11.85 -6.96
N PHE A 276 0.95 10.73 -6.63
CA PHE A 276 0.04 10.03 -7.55
C PHE A 276 -1.34 9.84 -6.95
N GLU A 277 -2.35 9.90 -7.81
CA GLU A 277 -3.65 9.33 -7.51
C GLU A 277 -3.55 7.81 -7.71
N VAL A 278 -3.77 7.05 -6.62
CA VAL A 278 -3.63 5.59 -6.62
C VAL A 278 -5.00 4.94 -6.61
N GLU A 279 -5.26 4.14 -7.65
CA GLU A 279 -6.44 3.29 -7.74
C GLU A 279 -6.11 1.84 -7.40
N PHE A 280 -7.12 1.10 -6.96
CA PHE A 280 -7.02 -0.33 -6.70
C PHE A 280 -8.00 -1.05 -7.59
N ILE A 281 -7.49 -1.86 -8.51
CA ILE A 281 -8.28 -2.59 -9.49
C ILE A 281 -8.16 -4.10 -9.29
N SER A 282 -9.25 -4.79 -9.56
CA SER A 282 -9.32 -6.24 -9.56
C SER A 282 -9.07 -6.83 -10.95
N PHE A 283 -8.89 -8.13 -11.01
CA PHE A 283 -8.84 -8.84 -12.28
C PHE A 283 -10.18 -8.79 -13.04
N ASP A 284 -11.30 -8.62 -12.35
CA ASP A 284 -12.60 -8.41 -13.00
C ASP A 284 -12.66 -7.04 -13.68
N ASP A 285 -12.09 -6.01 -13.07
CA ASP A 285 -11.96 -4.70 -13.70
C ASP A 285 -11.13 -4.80 -14.98
N VAL A 286 -10.01 -5.50 -14.94
CA VAL A 286 -9.18 -5.74 -16.14
C VAL A 286 -9.92 -6.52 -17.23
N ARG A 287 -10.72 -7.53 -16.87
CA ARG A 287 -11.58 -8.29 -17.84
C ARG A 287 -12.58 -7.39 -18.54
N ASN A 288 -13.11 -6.39 -17.83
CA ASN A 288 -14.12 -5.45 -18.34
C ASN A 288 -13.52 -4.26 -19.11
N GLY A 289 -12.24 -4.06 -19.00
CA GLY A 289 -11.50 -2.97 -19.63
C GLY A 289 -10.79 -2.07 -18.60
N ILE A 290 -9.53 -1.77 -18.84
CA ILE A 290 -8.75 -0.89 -17.97
C ILE A 290 -9.25 0.54 -18.17
N PRO A 291 -9.59 1.29 -17.08
CA PRO A 291 -10.01 2.68 -17.17
C PRO A 291 -8.98 3.58 -17.89
N GLU A 292 -9.45 4.49 -18.75
CA GLU A 292 -8.58 5.33 -19.60
C GLU A 292 -7.65 6.26 -18.81
N GLU A 293 -8.06 6.66 -17.62
CA GLU A 293 -7.25 7.53 -16.75
C GLU A 293 -6.06 6.82 -16.10
N ILE A 294 -6.02 5.50 -16.10
CA ILE A 294 -4.90 4.71 -15.59
C ILE A 294 -3.78 4.72 -16.63
N LYS A 295 -2.60 5.16 -16.20
CA LYS A 295 -1.42 5.20 -17.07
C LYS A 295 -0.40 4.12 -16.72
N VAL A 296 -0.33 3.71 -15.45
CA VAL A 296 0.60 2.68 -14.98
C VAL A 296 -0.15 1.67 -14.12
N ILE A 297 0.07 0.39 -14.37
CA ILE A 297 -0.42 -0.72 -13.53
C ILE A 297 0.76 -1.33 -12.80
N ILE A 298 0.63 -1.56 -11.50
CA ILE A 298 1.60 -2.27 -10.67
C ILE A 298 0.97 -3.58 -10.21
N ASN A 299 1.62 -4.70 -10.45
CA ASN A 299 1.29 -6.00 -9.87
C ASN A 299 2.44 -6.46 -9.00
N VAL A 300 2.16 -6.76 -7.73
CA VAL A 300 3.17 -7.06 -6.72
C VAL A 300 2.75 -8.19 -5.81
N GLY A 301 3.68 -9.06 -5.45
CA GLY A 301 3.47 -10.11 -4.45
C GLY A 301 4.09 -11.44 -4.85
N ASP A 302 3.98 -12.41 -3.95
CA ASP A 302 4.43 -13.77 -4.17
C ASP A 302 3.44 -14.53 -5.06
N ALA A 303 3.96 -15.51 -5.80
CA ALA A 303 3.15 -16.37 -6.67
C ALA A 303 2.03 -17.08 -5.90
N TYR A 304 0.94 -17.34 -6.58
CA TYR A 304 -0.22 -18.06 -6.06
C TYR A 304 -0.95 -17.37 -4.90
N THR A 305 -0.67 -16.09 -4.67
CA THR A 305 -1.38 -15.27 -3.69
C THR A 305 -2.42 -14.35 -4.34
N ALA A 306 -3.34 -13.84 -3.54
CA ALA A 306 -4.31 -12.83 -4.00
C ALA A 306 -3.63 -11.51 -4.42
N PHE A 307 -2.40 -11.26 -3.98
CA PHE A 307 -1.64 -10.07 -4.35
C PHE A 307 -1.15 -10.16 -5.79
N SER A 308 -0.45 -11.24 -6.16
CA SER A 308 0.02 -11.44 -7.53
C SER A 308 -1.08 -11.90 -8.48
N GLY A 309 -2.09 -12.67 -8.02
CA GLY A 309 -3.27 -13.00 -8.81
C GLY A 309 -3.46 -14.47 -9.18
N ALA A 310 -2.45 -15.33 -8.99
CA ALA A 310 -2.50 -16.77 -9.26
C ALA A 310 -3.15 -17.14 -10.60
N GLU A 311 -4.20 -18.00 -10.59
CA GLU A 311 -4.89 -18.50 -11.80
C GLU A 311 -5.55 -17.41 -12.68
N ASN A 312 -5.69 -16.18 -12.20
CA ASN A 312 -6.14 -15.09 -13.05
C ASN A 312 -5.18 -14.83 -14.23
N TRP A 313 -3.93 -15.25 -14.11
CA TRP A 313 -2.91 -15.10 -15.15
C TRP A 313 -2.96 -16.15 -16.28
N ILE A 314 -3.91 -17.07 -16.27
CA ILE A 314 -4.22 -17.92 -17.42
C ILE A 314 -5.51 -17.51 -18.14
N ASP A 315 -6.13 -16.42 -17.73
CA ASP A 315 -7.31 -15.85 -18.40
C ASP A 315 -6.86 -15.02 -19.61
N GLU A 316 -7.30 -15.45 -20.80
CA GLU A 316 -6.94 -14.81 -22.07
C GLU A 316 -7.39 -13.34 -22.15
N LYS A 317 -8.52 -12.98 -21.51
CA LYS A 317 -8.99 -11.59 -21.50
C LYS A 317 -8.08 -10.69 -20.67
N VAL A 318 -7.65 -11.18 -19.51
CA VAL A 318 -6.72 -10.45 -18.63
C VAL A 318 -5.41 -10.20 -19.39
N LEU A 319 -4.81 -11.25 -19.92
CA LEU A 319 -3.56 -11.17 -20.67
C LEU A 319 -3.66 -10.24 -21.89
N THR A 320 -4.74 -10.39 -22.66
CA THR A 320 -4.95 -9.58 -23.87
C THR A 320 -5.15 -8.12 -23.54
N ASN A 321 -5.94 -7.81 -22.50
CA ASN A 321 -6.21 -6.43 -22.13
C ASN A 321 -4.98 -5.72 -21.57
N ILE A 322 -4.15 -6.39 -20.78
CA ILE A 322 -2.91 -5.79 -20.28
C ILE A 322 -1.91 -5.62 -21.43
N ARG A 323 -1.72 -6.62 -22.30
CA ARG A 323 -0.84 -6.47 -23.48
C ARG A 323 -1.27 -5.29 -24.34
N ARG A 324 -2.56 -5.18 -24.63
CA ARG A 324 -3.10 -4.05 -25.41
C ARG A 324 -2.87 -2.72 -24.71
N PHE A 325 -3.08 -2.65 -23.40
CA PHE A 325 -2.84 -1.45 -22.61
C PHE A 325 -1.39 -0.99 -22.72
N VAL A 326 -0.42 -1.90 -22.56
CA VAL A 326 1.00 -1.55 -22.69
C VAL A 326 1.37 -1.24 -24.14
N ASP A 327 0.93 -2.04 -25.11
CA ASP A 327 1.16 -1.80 -26.54
C ASP A 327 0.68 -0.41 -26.98
N GLN A 328 -0.38 0.09 -26.38
CA GLN A 328 -0.94 1.42 -26.64
C GLN A 328 -0.24 2.56 -25.90
N GLY A 329 0.80 2.28 -25.11
CA GLY A 329 1.60 3.26 -24.40
C GLY A 329 1.32 3.37 -22.91
N GLY A 330 0.60 2.41 -22.32
CA GLY A 330 0.50 2.24 -20.89
C GLY A 330 1.77 1.67 -20.27
N GLY A 331 1.96 1.81 -18.96
CA GLY A 331 3.08 1.26 -18.20
C GLY A 331 2.69 0.05 -17.38
N PHE A 332 3.60 -0.94 -17.28
CA PHE A 332 3.40 -2.09 -16.40
C PHE A 332 4.61 -2.32 -15.51
N ILE A 333 4.41 -2.33 -14.19
CA ILE A 333 5.46 -2.59 -13.20
C ILE A 333 5.17 -3.89 -12.48
N GLY A 334 6.12 -4.80 -12.50
CA GLY A 334 6.06 -6.07 -11.78
C GLY A 334 7.06 -6.11 -10.63
N VAL A 335 6.63 -6.54 -9.44
CA VAL A 335 7.49 -6.64 -8.27
C VAL A 335 7.36 -8.01 -7.59
N GLY A 336 8.48 -8.65 -7.34
CA GLY A 336 8.54 -9.99 -6.76
C GLY A 336 8.22 -11.07 -7.78
N GLU A 337 7.08 -11.73 -7.64
CA GLU A 337 6.58 -12.74 -8.57
C GLU A 337 5.29 -12.27 -9.28
N PRO A 338 5.36 -11.15 -10.02
CA PRO A 338 4.21 -10.61 -10.73
C PRO A 338 3.81 -11.54 -11.87
N THR A 339 2.53 -11.60 -12.17
CA THR A 339 2.00 -12.42 -13.27
C THR A 339 2.35 -13.91 -13.19
N ALA A 340 2.77 -14.38 -12.00
CA ALA A 340 3.28 -15.72 -11.81
C ALA A 340 2.17 -16.76 -11.73
N TYR A 341 2.20 -17.65 -12.70
CA TYR A 341 1.45 -18.90 -12.71
C TYR A 341 2.12 -19.86 -13.68
N GLN A 342 2.65 -20.97 -13.18
CA GLN A 342 3.35 -21.94 -14.03
C GLN A 342 2.39 -22.58 -15.02
N TYR A 343 2.42 -22.13 -16.27
CA TYR A 343 1.55 -22.60 -17.32
C TYR A 343 2.23 -22.51 -18.70
N GLN A 344 2.06 -23.53 -19.51
CA GLN A 344 2.59 -23.62 -20.89
C GLN A 344 4.10 -23.26 -21.03
N GLY A 345 4.91 -23.69 -20.07
CA GLY A 345 6.36 -23.49 -20.11
C GLY A 345 6.84 -22.10 -19.69
N ARG A 346 5.96 -21.25 -19.20
CA ARG A 346 6.27 -19.93 -18.65
C ARG A 346 5.97 -19.89 -17.17
N TYR A 347 6.72 -19.10 -16.44
CA TYR A 347 6.43 -18.76 -15.04
C TYR A 347 5.69 -17.44 -14.94
N PHE A 348 6.22 -16.37 -15.55
CA PHE A 348 5.52 -15.11 -15.71
C PHE A 348 4.71 -15.11 -16.99
N GLN A 349 3.39 -15.03 -16.87
CA GLN A 349 2.49 -15.12 -18.03
C GLN A 349 2.53 -13.87 -18.93
N LEU A 350 3.08 -12.76 -18.42
CA LEU A 350 3.41 -11.56 -19.19
C LEU A 350 4.94 -11.36 -19.32
N SER A 351 5.70 -12.46 -19.45
CA SER A 351 7.14 -12.40 -19.62
C SER A 351 7.59 -11.60 -20.85
N ASP A 352 6.79 -11.61 -21.90
CA ASP A 352 6.98 -10.80 -23.09
C ASP A 352 6.82 -9.29 -22.84
N VAL A 353 5.89 -8.89 -21.98
CA VAL A 353 5.71 -7.51 -21.55
C VAL A 353 6.81 -7.08 -20.58
N LEU A 354 7.08 -7.91 -19.57
CA LEU A 354 8.08 -7.61 -18.52
C LEU A 354 9.54 -7.67 -19.02
N GLY A 355 9.80 -8.40 -20.11
CA GLY A 355 11.16 -8.65 -20.59
C GLY A 355 11.95 -9.64 -19.71
N VAL A 356 11.28 -10.35 -18.81
CA VAL A 356 11.90 -11.33 -17.88
C VAL A 356 11.03 -12.55 -17.72
N ASP A 357 11.68 -13.69 -17.36
CA ASP A 357 11.00 -14.86 -16.83
C ASP A 357 11.86 -15.52 -15.73
N ARG A 358 11.34 -16.51 -15.06
CA ARG A 358 12.02 -17.25 -14.00
C ARG A 358 12.44 -18.64 -14.46
N GLU A 359 13.65 -19.05 -14.14
CA GLU A 359 14.06 -20.44 -14.31
C GLU A 359 13.34 -21.37 -13.34
N MET A 360 12.58 -22.31 -13.89
CA MET A 360 11.74 -23.19 -13.09
C MET A 360 12.45 -24.48 -12.67
N CYS A 361 13.53 -24.88 -13.38
CA CYS A 361 14.27 -26.10 -13.07
C CYS A 361 15.73 -25.98 -13.51
N PHE A 362 16.22 -26.85 -14.38
CA PHE A 362 17.60 -26.84 -14.81
C PHE A 362 17.84 -25.80 -15.90
N SER A 363 18.86 -24.97 -15.72
CA SER A 363 19.39 -24.17 -16.80
C SER A 363 20.17 -25.06 -17.78
N LEU A 364 19.79 -25.04 -19.03
CA LEU A 364 20.56 -25.72 -20.11
C LEU A 364 21.75 -24.87 -20.59
N SER A 365 21.77 -23.60 -20.22
CA SER A 365 22.87 -22.68 -20.54
C SER A 365 23.60 -22.32 -19.25
N THR A 366 24.92 -22.49 -19.29
CA THR A 366 25.82 -22.05 -18.22
C THR A 366 26.34 -20.64 -18.45
N ASP A 367 26.21 -20.15 -19.70
CA ASP A 367 26.70 -18.84 -20.07
C ASP A 367 25.51 -17.90 -20.33
N LYS A 368 25.33 -16.95 -19.42
CA LYS A 368 24.34 -15.89 -19.54
C LYS A 368 25.06 -14.59 -19.84
N TYR A 369 25.06 -14.21 -21.11
CA TYR A 369 25.68 -12.98 -21.58
C TYR A 369 24.73 -11.81 -21.34
N ASN A 370 24.71 -11.32 -20.12
CA ASN A 370 23.90 -10.17 -19.75
C ASN A 370 24.82 -9.00 -19.44
N GLU A 371 24.63 -7.89 -20.14
CA GLU A 371 25.30 -6.63 -19.84
C GLU A 371 24.39 -5.75 -19.01
N LYS A 372 24.94 -5.24 -17.90
CA LYS A 372 24.26 -4.27 -17.04
C LYS A 372 24.42 -2.88 -17.63
N ASN A 373 23.32 -2.13 -17.68
CA ASN A 373 23.33 -0.72 -18.02
C ASN A 373 23.24 0.13 -16.75
N ASP A 374 24.26 0.93 -16.46
CA ASP A 374 24.31 1.83 -15.32
C ASP A 374 23.83 3.26 -15.64
N ASP A 375 23.62 3.57 -16.93
CA ASP A 375 23.17 4.89 -17.38
C ASP A 375 21.69 4.83 -17.81
N HIS A 376 20.80 4.96 -16.82
CA HIS A 376 19.37 4.94 -17.07
C HIS A 376 18.64 5.90 -16.11
N PHE A 377 17.58 6.55 -16.60
CA PHE A 377 16.76 7.49 -15.83
C PHE A 377 16.36 6.97 -14.44
N ILE A 378 16.01 5.68 -14.31
CA ILE A 378 15.60 5.09 -13.04
C ILE A 378 16.74 5.12 -12.01
N LEU A 379 17.98 5.08 -12.43
CA LEU A 379 19.17 5.05 -11.58
C LEU A 379 19.78 6.43 -11.31
N GLU A 380 19.33 7.48 -12.00
CA GLU A 380 19.77 8.85 -11.69
C GLU A 380 19.59 9.13 -10.19
N ASP A 381 20.29 9.77 -9.42
CA ASP A 381 20.22 10.05 -7.97
C ASP A 381 20.46 8.83 -7.06
N ILE A 382 20.61 7.63 -7.58
CA ILE A 382 20.81 6.44 -6.76
C ILE A 382 22.30 6.19 -6.60
N GLU A 383 22.75 6.26 -5.36
CA GLU A 383 24.14 5.99 -5.00
C GLU A 383 24.23 4.71 -4.15
N GLY A 384 25.28 3.94 -4.36
CA GLY A 384 25.57 2.73 -3.58
C GLY A 384 24.81 1.48 -4.07
N ALA A 385 24.76 0.48 -3.21
CA ALA A 385 24.11 -0.79 -3.51
C ALA A 385 22.58 -0.68 -3.45
N LEU A 386 21.92 -1.32 -4.41
CA LEU A 386 20.46 -1.45 -4.41
C LEU A 386 20.04 -2.57 -3.46
N ASP A 387 18.96 -2.35 -2.71
CA ASP A 387 18.40 -3.34 -1.79
C ASP A 387 17.05 -3.85 -2.33
N PHE A 388 17.03 -5.10 -2.77
CA PHE A 388 15.82 -5.79 -3.21
C PHE A 388 15.24 -6.72 -2.11
N GLY A 389 15.81 -6.71 -0.91
CA GLY A 389 15.42 -7.57 0.20
C GLY A 389 15.54 -9.06 -0.14
N GLU A 390 14.61 -9.85 0.35
CA GLU A 390 14.48 -11.27 -0.04
C GLU A 390 13.80 -11.37 -1.42
N GLY A 391 14.44 -10.81 -2.43
CA GLY A 391 13.91 -10.75 -3.79
C GLY A 391 13.78 -12.12 -4.46
N THR A 392 13.00 -12.17 -5.51
CA THR A 392 12.82 -13.37 -6.33
C THR A 392 14.12 -13.75 -7.03
N SER A 393 14.56 -14.97 -6.82
CA SER A 393 15.78 -15.49 -7.42
C SER A 393 15.56 -16.11 -8.80
N ARG A 394 16.65 -16.35 -9.53
CA ARG A 394 16.69 -17.05 -10.82
C ARG A 394 15.89 -16.35 -11.92
N ILE A 395 15.84 -15.05 -11.89
CA ILE A 395 15.24 -14.25 -12.95
C ILE A 395 16.25 -14.04 -14.07
N TYR A 396 15.81 -14.23 -15.29
CA TYR A 396 16.61 -13.95 -16.48
C TYR A 396 15.86 -13.03 -17.43
N ALA A 397 16.59 -12.15 -18.10
CA ALA A 397 16.03 -11.28 -19.11
C ALA A 397 15.81 -12.03 -20.43
N GLN A 398 14.73 -11.69 -21.14
CA GLN A 398 14.40 -12.30 -22.43
C GLN A 398 13.76 -11.29 -23.39
N GLY A 399 13.85 -11.59 -24.68
CA GLY A 399 13.34 -10.70 -25.73
C GLY A 399 14.44 -9.84 -26.34
N GLY A 400 14.07 -8.79 -27.04
CA GLY A 400 15.02 -7.96 -27.82
C GLY A 400 15.08 -6.50 -27.39
N HIS A 401 14.26 -6.07 -26.43
CA HIS A 401 14.08 -4.65 -26.09
C HIS A 401 14.28 -4.36 -24.60
N TYR A 402 14.83 -5.30 -23.86
CA TYR A 402 15.12 -5.13 -22.44
C TYR A 402 16.46 -4.46 -22.19
N GLN A 403 16.56 -3.82 -21.01
CA GLN A 403 17.83 -3.38 -20.43
C GLN A 403 17.87 -3.83 -18.97
N ILE A 404 19.01 -4.40 -18.57
CA ILE A 404 19.22 -4.84 -17.18
C ILE A 404 19.89 -3.70 -16.41
N LEU A 405 19.27 -3.24 -15.34
CA LEU A 405 19.77 -2.14 -14.52
C LEU A 405 20.42 -2.63 -13.21
N ALA A 406 20.06 -3.83 -12.74
CA ALA A 406 20.69 -4.45 -11.58
C ALA A 406 20.71 -5.97 -11.70
N MET A 407 21.77 -6.58 -11.15
CA MET A 407 22.00 -8.03 -11.14
C MET A 407 22.52 -8.49 -9.79
N ASP A 408 22.20 -9.76 -9.45
CA ASP A 408 22.86 -10.52 -8.41
C ASP A 408 23.51 -11.75 -9.05
N GLY A 409 24.84 -11.74 -9.14
CA GLY A 409 25.58 -12.71 -9.94
C GLY A 409 25.13 -12.67 -11.41
N GLU A 410 24.59 -13.77 -11.90
CA GLU A 410 24.07 -13.90 -13.29
C GLU A 410 22.57 -13.58 -13.41
N TYR A 411 21.88 -13.35 -12.30
CA TYR A 411 20.44 -13.17 -12.29
C TYR A 411 20.04 -11.70 -12.26
N SER A 412 19.03 -11.38 -13.05
CA SER A 412 18.49 -10.01 -13.15
C SER A 412 17.65 -9.66 -11.91
N GLN A 413 17.85 -8.44 -11.38
CA GLN A 413 17.07 -7.92 -10.25
C GLN A 413 16.23 -6.71 -10.60
N LEU A 414 16.70 -5.88 -11.52
CA LEU A 414 15.97 -4.73 -12.03
C LEU A 414 16.11 -4.71 -13.55
N VAL A 415 14.99 -4.77 -14.25
CA VAL A 415 14.95 -4.80 -15.72
C VAL A 415 13.88 -3.85 -16.22
N VAL A 416 14.20 -3.13 -17.29
CA VAL A 416 13.21 -2.36 -18.05
C VAL A 416 13.03 -3.00 -19.43
N ASN A 417 11.84 -2.88 -19.99
CA ASN A 417 11.54 -3.42 -21.30
C ASN A 417 10.57 -2.51 -22.06
N GLU A 418 10.71 -2.46 -23.39
CA GLU A 418 9.78 -1.80 -24.28
C GLU A 418 8.82 -2.83 -24.88
N TYR A 419 7.53 -2.55 -24.85
CA TYR A 419 6.50 -3.39 -25.44
C TYR A 419 5.49 -2.53 -26.20
N GLY A 420 5.50 -2.63 -27.52
CA GLY A 420 4.75 -1.73 -28.38
C GLY A 420 5.19 -0.26 -28.19
N ARG A 421 4.27 0.60 -27.74
CA ARG A 421 4.56 2.00 -27.42
C ARG A 421 4.74 2.26 -25.92
N GLY A 422 4.58 1.24 -25.09
CA GLY A 422 4.67 1.35 -23.65
C GLY A 422 5.95 0.76 -23.07
N HIS A 423 6.12 0.97 -21.78
CA HIS A 423 7.28 0.54 -21.03
C HIS A 423 6.89 -0.34 -19.86
N SER A 424 7.74 -1.26 -19.51
CA SER A 424 7.60 -2.04 -18.29
C SER A 424 8.86 -2.00 -17.44
N VAL A 425 8.67 -2.26 -16.15
CA VAL A 425 9.78 -2.37 -15.18
C VAL A 425 9.55 -3.59 -14.32
N TYR A 426 10.58 -4.38 -14.13
CA TYR A 426 10.58 -5.51 -13.21
C TYR A 426 11.54 -5.26 -12.06
N PHE A 427 11.07 -5.49 -10.82
CA PHE A 427 11.88 -5.52 -9.60
C PHE A 427 11.82 -6.91 -8.98
N ALA A 428 12.97 -7.48 -8.62
CA ALA A 428 13.00 -8.78 -7.93
C ALA A 428 12.35 -8.73 -6.52
N GLY A 429 12.33 -7.57 -5.90
CA GLY A 429 11.67 -7.26 -4.64
C GLY A 429 11.77 -5.76 -4.37
N LEU A 430 10.98 -5.25 -3.45
CA LEU A 430 10.99 -3.81 -3.11
C LEU A 430 10.60 -3.60 -1.63
N PRO A 431 11.53 -3.81 -0.69
CA PRO A 431 11.31 -3.39 0.68
C PRO A 431 11.21 -1.87 0.77
N TYR A 432 10.50 -1.37 1.77
CA TYR A 432 10.44 0.07 1.99
C TYR A 432 11.79 0.61 2.44
N SER A 433 12.30 1.60 1.71
CA SER A 433 13.38 2.49 2.10
C SER A 433 13.25 3.81 1.31
N PRO A 434 13.87 4.92 1.74
CA PRO A 434 13.88 6.14 0.95
C PRO A 434 14.48 5.93 -0.46
N GLN A 435 15.55 5.13 -0.58
CA GLN A 435 16.15 4.78 -1.86
C GLN A 435 15.14 4.03 -2.75
N ASN A 436 14.45 3.02 -2.21
CA ASN A 436 13.45 2.25 -2.96
C ASN A 436 12.22 3.09 -3.32
N CYS A 437 11.84 4.06 -2.47
CA CYS A 437 10.84 5.05 -2.85
C CYS A 437 11.29 5.85 -4.09
N ARG A 438 12.54 6.30 -4.13
CA ARG A 438 13.07 7.03 -5.28
C ARG A 438 13.14 6.15 -6.53
N LEU A 439 13.56 4.90 -6.40
CA LEU A 439 13.56 3.94 -7.52
C LEU A 439 12.16 3.72 -8.07
N LEU A 440 11.18 3.45 -7.21
CA LEU A 440 9.79 3.24 -7.63
C LEU A 440 9.18 4.51 -8.25
N LEU A 441 9.44 5.68 -7.66
CA LEU A 441 8.99 6.97 -8.20
C LEU A 441 9.48 7.15 -9.64
N ARG A 442 10.78 6.94 -9.89
CA ARG A 442 11.37 7.04 -11.24
C ARG A 442 10.82 5.96 -12.16
N ALA A 443 10.67 4.72 -11.69
CA ALA A 443 10.10 3.64 -12.47
C ALA A 443 8.66 3.94 -12.93
N ILE A 444 7.84 4.56 -12.08
CA ILE A 444 6.47 4.97 -12.43
C ILE A 444 6.49 6.05 -13.53
N TYR A 445 7.31 7.08 -13.40
CA TYR A 445 7.41 8.11 -14.43
C TYR A 445 7.97 7.57 -15.75
N TYR A 446 8.96 6.68 -15.70
CA TYR A 446 9.48 5.99 -16.88
C TYR A 446 8.41 5.12 -17.55
N ALA A 447 7.72 4.29 -16.77
CA ALA A 447 6.65 3.44 -17.29
C ALA A 447 5.50 4.26 -17.91
N ALA A 448 5.23 5.45 -17.37
CA ALA A 448 4.26 6.39 -17.92
C ALA A 448 4.76 7.12 -19.18
N GLY A 449 6.06 7.11 -19.50
CA GLY A 449 6.68 7.94 -20.54
C GLY A 449 6.61 9.43 -20.21
N MET A 450 6.74 9.78 -18.92
CA MET A 450 6.55 11.15 -18.41
C MET A 450 7.69 11.61 -17.50
N GLU A 451 8.92 11.25 -17.80
CA GLU A 451 10.11 11.53 -16.99
C GLU A 451 10.33 13.04 -16.75
N GLN A 452 9.92 13.88 -17.71
CA GLN A 452 10.04 15.33 -17.57
C GLN A 452 9.08 15.91 -16.52
N GLU A 453 7.95 15.28 -16.30
CA GLU A 453 6.99 15.72 -15.27
C GLU A 453 7.54 15.50 -13.86
N MET A 454 8.36 14.48 -13.64
CA MET A 454 9.05 14.27 -12.37
C MET A 454 9.94 15.47 -12.00
N LYS A 455 10.58 16.10 -12.99
CA LYS A 455 11.50 17.24 -12.81
C LYS A 455 10.76 18.56 -12.52
N ARG A 456 9.44 18.56 -12.51
CA ARG A 456 8.65 19.75 -12.19
C ARG A 456 8.81 20.20 -10.74
N TYR A 457 8.77 19.23 -9.80
CA TYR A 457 9.02 19.47 -8.37
C TYR A 457 9.86 18.32 -7.86
N TYR A 458 11.12 18.59 -7.57
CA TYR A 458 11.99 17.50 -7.21
C TYR A 458 13.09 17.96 -6.24
N VAL A 459 13.55 17.05 -5.39
CA VAL A 459 14.67 17.23 -4.46
C VAL A 459 15.80 16.26 -4.80
N THR A 460 17.05 16.72 -4.68
CA THR A 460 18.21 15.93 -5.14
C THR A 460 18.56 14.74 -4.26
N ASN A 461 18.36 14.88 -2.95
CA ASN A 461 18.74 13.84 -1.99
C ASN A 461 17.64 12.78 -1.84
N VAL A 462 17.98 11.50 -1.93
CA VAL A 462 17.05 10.36 -1.88
C VAL A 462 16.33 10.21 -0.54
N ASP A 463 16.96 10.66 0.56
CA ASP A 463 16.35 10.63 1.90
C ASP A 463 15.37 11.79 2.13
N THR A 464 15.17 12.64 1.12
CA THR A 464 14.27 13.77 1.21
C THR A 464 13.11 13.66 0.20
N GLU A 465 11.98 14.22 0.57
CA GLU A 465 10.79 14.29 -0.31
C GLU A 465 10.19 15.69 -0.33
N VAL A 466 9.50 16.01 -1.41
CA VAL A 466 8.81 17.29 -1.60
C VAL A 466 7.31 17.10 -1.79
N THR A 467 6.52 17.94 -1.14
CA THR A 467 5.08 18.04 -1.35
C THR A 467 4.68 19.48 -1.58
N VAL A 468 3.94 19.73 -2.65
CA VAL A 468 3.60 21.08 -3.11
C VAL A 468 2.10 21.32 -2.98
N PHE A 469 1.71 22.43 -2.38
CA PHE A 469 0.35 22.91 -2.25
C PHE A 469 0.18 24.16 -3.14
N GLN A 470 -0.11 23.93 -4.41
CA GLN A 470 -0.14 25.00 -5.41
C GLN A 470 -1.11 26.13 -5.08
N LYS A 471 -2.27 25.81 -4.45
CA LYS A 471 -3.29 26.82 -4.11
C LYS A 471 -2.87 27.73 -2.96
N THR A 472 -2.03 27.26 -2.04
CA THR A 472 -1.51 28.06 -0.92
C THR A 472 -0.12 28.63 -1.19
N GLY A 473 0.52 28.20 -2.29
CA GLY A 473 1.90 28.55 -2.59
C GLY A 473 2.91 27.99 -1.58
N LYS A 474 2.56 26.92 -0.86
CA LYS A 474 3.42 26.32 0.17
C LYS A 474 4.02 25.01 -0.31
N ILE A 475 5.27 24.79 0.05
CA ILE A 475 6.03 23.57 -0.26
C ILE A 475 6.59 23.01 1.03
N ALA A 476 6.31 21.75 1.32
CA ALA A 476 6.92 20.99 2.39
C ALA A 476 8.10 20.18 1.83
N VAL A 477 9.28 20.34 2.43
CA VAL A 477 10.45 19.47 2.19
C VAL A 477 10.73 18.71 3.46
N ILE A 478 10.73 17.38 3.39
CA ILE A 478 10.89 16.51 4.55
C ILE A 478 12.14 15.66 4.43
N ASN A 479 12.84 15.51 5.56
CA ASN A 479 13.93 14.54 5.73
C ASN A 479 13.35 13.25 6.35
N ASN A 480 13.36 12.16 5.62
CA ASN A 480 12.84 10.86 6.04
C ASN A 480 13.88 9.97 6.74
N SER A 481 15.08 10.48 6.97
CA SER A 481 16.17 9.74 7.62
C SER A 481 16.42 10.17 9.06
N ALA A 482 17.20 9.37 9.77
CA ALA A 482 17.69 9.67 11.11
C ALA A 482 19.00 10.50 11.11
N GLN A 483 19.46 10.97 9.95
CA GLN A 483 20.66 11.75 9.75
C GLN A 483 20.30 13.16 9.24
N ALA A 484 21.20 14.12 9.44
CA ALA A 484 21.07 15.42 8.77
C ALA A 484 21.30 15.25 7.28
N GLN A 485 20.50 15.92 6.46
CA GLN A 485 20.54 15.82 5.01
C GLN A 485 20.71 17.18 4.36
N HIS A 486 21.53 17.22 3.32
CA HIS A 486 21.65 18.35 2.41
C HIS A 486 20.87 18.03 1.13
N THR A 487 20.04 18.96 0.66
CA THR A 487 19.24 18.76 -0.54
C THR A 487 18.98 20.08 -1.28
N GLU A 488 18.86 20.00 -2.59
CA GLU A 488 18.41 21.11 -3.43
C GLU A 488 16.98 20.86 -3.88
N LEU A 489 16.13 21.86 -3.74
CA LEU A 489 14.77 21.83 -4.26
C LEU A 489 14.71 22.51 -5.64
N TYR A 490 14.28 21.76 -6.62
CA TYR A 490 14.03 22.24 -7.98
C TYR A 490 12.54 22.46 -8.22
N ILE A 491 12.22 23.59 -8.80
CA ILE A 491 10.87 23.95 -9.28
C ILE A 491 10.98 24.25 -10.77
N LYS A 492 10.28 23.46 -11.58
CA LYS A 492 10.29 23.57 -13.06
C LYS A 492 11.72 23.63 -13.66
N GLY A 493 12.60 22.79 -13.15
CA GLY A 493 13.97 22.67 -13.61
C GLY A 493 14.95 23.74 -13.13
N LYS A 494 14.53 24.64 -12.23
CA LYS A 494 15.40 25.66 -11.62
C LYS A 494 15.60 25.34 -10.14
N CYS A 495 16.84 25.38 -9.66
CA CYS A 495 17.14 25.30 -8.23
C CYS A 495 16.55 26.53 -7.54
N ALA A 496 15.51 26.31 -6.72
CA ALA A 496 14.82 27.36 -5.98
C ALA A 496 15.36 27.53 -4.57
N TYR A 497 15.78 26.42 -3.92
CA TYR A 497 16.28 26.41 -2.56
C TYR A 497 17.38 25.39 -2.39
N VAL A 498 18.36 25.72 -1.54
CA VAL A 498 19.38 24.81 -1.00
C VAL A 498 19.12 24.69 0.50
N LEU A 499 18.89 23.46 0.97
CA LEU A 499 18.39 23.21 2.31
C LEU A 499 19.28 22.22 3.07
N ASP A 500 19.62 22.59 4.31
CA ASP A 500 20.19 21.68 5.31
C ASP A 500 19.08 21.32 6.30
N LEU A 501 18.71 20.05 6.34
CA LEU A 501 17.62 19.52 7.15
C LEU A 501 18.17 18.66 8.29
N LYS A 502 17.72 18.90 9.51
CA LYS A 502 18.02 18.05 10.66
C LYS A 502 17.37 16.66 10.50
N PRO A 503 17.79 15.64 11.29
CA PRO A 503 17.11 14.34 11.32
C PRO A 503 15.59 14.48 11.51
N GLY A 504 14.84 13.91 10.61
CA GLY A 504 13.37 13.94 10.66
C GLY A 504 12.74 15.33 10.52
N GLU A 505 13.46 16.37 10.10
CA GLU A 505 12.91 17.72 9.95
C GLU A 505 11.90 17.80 8.79
N MET A 506 10.86 18.59 8.98
CA MET A 506 9.97 19.08 7.95
C MET A 506 10.14 20.60 7.86
N ARG A 507 10.45 21.08 6.67
CA ARG A 507 10.63 22.51 6.40
C ARG A 507 9.65 23.01 5.38
N TRP A 508 8.99 24.11 5.70
CA TRP A 508 8.09 24.82 4.80
C TRP A 508 8.82 25.95 4.09
N VAL A 509 8.64 26.04 2.79
CA VAL A 509 9.12 27.14 1.95
C VAL A 509 7.99 27.62 1.04
N ASP A 510 8.13 28.83 0.49
CA ASP A 510 7.15 29.40 -0.42
C ASP A 510 7.44 28.94 -1.87
N ASP A 511 6.39 28.78 -2.67
CA ASP A 511 6.57 28.63 -4.11
C ASP A 511 7.03 30.00 -4.69
N THR A 512 8.16 29.99 -5.37
CA THR A 512 8.79 31.22 -5.88
C THR A 512 8.22 31.67 -7.21
N GLU A 513 7.23 30.98 -7.78
CA GLU A 513 6.66 31.34 -9.08
C GLU A 513 5.72 32.54 -9.07
N ASP A 514 5.17 32.90 -7.92
CA ASP A 514 4.30 34.07 -7.76
C ASP A 514 5.04 35.37 -7.39
N ARG A 515 6.37 35.42 -7.54
CA ARG A 515 7.17 36.61 -7.28
C ARG A 515 7.88 37.13 -8.51
#